data_38133db70ceb9de739eba1c0cce8eded
#
_entry.id   38133db70ceb9de739eba1c0cce8eded
#
_cell.length_a   1.000
_cell.length_b   1.000
_cell.length_c   1.000
_cell.angle_alpha   90.00
_cell.angle_beta   90.00
_cell.angle_gamma   90.00
#
_symmetry.space_group_name_H-M   'P 1'
#
loop_
_entity.id
_entity.type
_entity.pdbx_description
1 polymer ?
#
loop_
_entity_poly.entity_id
_entity_poly.type
_entity_poly.pdbx_seq_one_letter_code
_entity_poly.pdbx_strand_id
1 'polypeptide(L)'
;PKMSRTSSRPIPSGRMAASNVLLYGLIVSCISVIYGFFALNAISAFFIAVGIFSYVIIYTVWLKRRNTSNIVIGGIAGSAAAWAGWAAATGSMDLLGFLVGFLVFVWTPSHFWCLAMKIKDEYAQAEVPMLPVVIGMQKTSKFILGNTLILIPYSLILVLCLLYTSPSPRDQRG
;
A
#
# COMPACT_ATOMS: atom_id res chain seq x y z
N PRO A 1 -10.96 -22.80 -5.06
CA PRO A 1 -9.83 -21.90 -5.35
C PRO A 1 -9.70 -21.73 -6.86
N LYS A 2 -9.94 -20.46 -7.36
CA LYS A 2 -9.89 -20.15 -8.81
C LYS A 2 -8.45 -19.88 -9.32
N MET A 3 -7.46 -19.82 -8.44
CA MET A 3 -6.06 -19.52 -8.80
C MET A 3 -5.14 -20.65 -8.34
N SER A 4 -4.36 -21.23 -9.24
CA SER A 4 -3.42 -22.33 -8.96
C SER A 4 -2.37 -21.95 -7.91
N ARG A 5 -1.79 -20.76 -8.02
CA ARG A 5 -0.77 -20.20 -7.12
C ARG A 5 -1.22 -20.11 -5.65
N THR A 6 -2.52 -20.00 -5.39
CA THR A 6 -3.05 -19.82 -4.02
C THR A 6 -3.78 -21.04 -3.48
N SER A 7 -3.85 -22.13 -4.23
CA SER A 7 -4.57 -23.36 -3.86
C SER A 7 -3.99 -24.01 -2.57
N SER A 8 -2.68 -23.92 -2.36
CA SER A 8 -1.98 -24.47 -1.20
C SER A 8 -2.08 -23.62 0.07
N ARG A 9 -2.69 -22.43 0.00
CA ARG A 9 -2.88 -21.57 1.18
C ARG A 9 -3.84 -22.20 2.20
N PRO A 10 -3.72 -21.85 3.51
CA PRO A 10 -4.47 -22.53 4.58
C PRO A 10 -5.99 -22.57 4.39
N ILE A 11 -6.62 -21.48 3.95
CA ILE A 11 -8.08 -21.45 3.73
C ILE A 11 -8.47 -22.24 2.47
N PRO A 12 -7.90 -21.99 1.27
CA PRO A 12 -8.26 -22.75 0.07
C PRO A 12 -7.96 -24.23 0.16
N SER A 13 -6.95 -24.65 0.91
CA SER A 13 -6.58 -26.05 1.13
C SER A 13 -7.42 -26.75 2.21
N GLY A 14 -8.35 -26.04 2.88
CA GLY A 14 -9.17 -26.61 3.95
C GLY A 14 -8.45 -26.80 5.30
N ARG A 15 -7.17 -26.42 5.41
CA ARG A 15 -6.40 -26.58 6.66
C ARG A 15 -6.86 -25.67 7.79
N MET A 16 -7.51 -24.56 7.48
CA MET A 16 -8.05 -23.62 8.46
C MET A 16 -9.43 -23.12 8.05
N ALA A 17 -10.34 -23.03 9.01
CA ALA A 17 -11.64 -22.41 8.80
C ALA A 17 -11.50 -20.90 8.57
N ALA A 18 -12.26 -20.35 7.62
CA ALA A 18 -12.22 -18.93 7.29
C ALA A 18 -12.58 -18.04 8.50
N SER A 19 -13.51 -18.50 9.36
CA SER A 19 -13.90 -17.82 10.60
C SER A 19 -12.73 -17.63 11.57
N ASN A 20 -11.91 -18.67 11.75
CA ASN A 20 -10.75 -18.61 12.65
C ASN A 20 -9.69 -17.64 12.12
N VAL A 21 -9.46 -17.62 10.80
CA VAL A 21 -8.53 -16.68 10.18
C VAL A 21 -9.05 -15.24 10.27
N LEU A 22 -10.36 -15.04 10.10
CA LEU A 22 -10.99 -13.72 10.29
C LEU A 22 -10.85 -13.25 11.74
N LEU A 23 -11.18 -14.10 12.71
CA LEU A 23 -11.05 -13.78 14.14
C LEU A 23 -9.59 -13.42 14.50
N TYR A 24 -8.64 -14.22 14.05
CA TYR A 24 -7.21 -13.95 14.23
C TYR A 24 -6.82 -12.60 13.63
N GLY A 25 -7.25 -12.32 12.39
CA GLY A 25 -6.98 -11.05 11.72
C GLY A 25 -7.55 -9.84 12.47
N LEU A 26 -8.77 -9.96 13.01
CA LEU A 26 -9.39 -8.90 13.81
C LEU A 26 -8.62 -8.67 15.12
N ILE A 27 -8.28 -9.74 15.83
CA ILE A 27 -7.52 -9.64 17.10
C ILE A 27 -6.17 -8.96 16.85
N VAL A 28 -5.41 -9.42 15.85
CA VAL A 28 -4.10 -8.83 15.51
C VAL A 28 -4.24 -7.36 15.09
N SER A 29 -5.29 -7.03 14.33
CA SER A 29 -5.56 -5.64 13.93
C SER A 29 -5.83 -4.74 15.15
N CYS A 30 -6.66 -5.19 16.09
CA CYS A 30 -6.92 -4.43 17.33
C CYS A 30 -5.65 -4.28 18.17
N ILE A 31 -4.91 -5.37 18.36
CA ILE A 31 -3.62 -5.33 19.10
C ILE A 31 -2.65 -4.36 18.43
N SER A 32 -2.54 -4.36 17.11
CA SER A 32 -1.62 -3.47 16.38
C SER A 32 -1.95 -1.99 16.59
N VAL A 33 -3.23 -1.61 16.59
CA VAL A 33 -3.65 -0.22 16.82
C VAL A 33 -3.41 0.16 18.28
N ILE A 34 -3.79 -0.70 19.23
CA ILE A 34 -3.57 -0.48 20.67
C ILE A 34 -2.07 -0.35 20.97
N TYR A 35 -1.27 -1.27 20.46
CA TYR A 35 0.19 -1.21 20.61
C TYR A 35 0.76 0.05 19.99
N GLY A 36 0.32 0.43 18.80
CA GLY A 36 0.73 1.67 18.14
C GLY A 36 0.43 2.91 18.98
N PHE A 37 -0.72 2.92 19.66
CA PHE A 37 -1.12 4.04 20.51
C PHE A 37 -0.26 4.17 21.78
N PHE A 38 -0.03 3.06 22.48
CA PHE A 38 0.67 3.08 23.77
C PHE A 38 2.21 3.02 23.64
N ALA A 39 2.72 2.29 22.64
CA ALA A 39 4.16 2.09 22.47
C ALA A 39 4.81 3.11 21.53
N LEU A 40 4.04 3.74 20.64
CA LEU A 40 4.55 4.74 19.71
C LEU A 40 3.92 6.11 20.03
N ASN A 41 2.85 6.46 19.32
CA ASN A 41 2.06 7.67 19.56
C ASN A 41 0.69 7.59 18.85
N ALA A 42 -0.20 8.52 19.18
CA ALA A 42 -1.56 8.57 18.64
C ALA A 42 -1.60 8.75 17.11
N ILE A 43 -0.65 9.49 16.53
CA ILE A 43 -0.59 9.74 15.09
C ILE A 43 -0.22 8.44 14.35
N SER A 44 0.76 7.69 14.86
CA SER A 44 1.14 6.38 14.31
C SER A 44 -0.02 5.40 14.39
N ALA A 45 -0.70 5.32 15.54
CA ALA A 45 -1.87 4.48 15.72
C ALA A 45 -3.00 4.82 14.74
N PHE A 46 -3.24 6.11 14.51
CA PHE A 46 -4.20 6.58 13.51
C PHE A 46 -3.86 6.07 12.10
N PHE A 47 -2.60 6.20 11.66
CA PHE A 47 -2.20 5.72 10.33
C PHE A 47 -2.18 4.20 10.23
N ILE A 48 -1.86 3.46 11.30
CA ILE A 48 -2.02 2.00 11.36
C ILE A 48 -3.50 1.62 11.14
N ALA A 49 -4.42 2.28 11.83
CA ALA A 49 -5.85 2.05 11.66
C ALA A 49 -6.34 2.40 10.24
N VAL A 50 -5.89 3.53 9.68
CA VAL A 50 -6.18 3.92 8.28
C VAL A 50 -5.66 2.87 7.29
N GLY A 51 -4.45 2.36 7.50
CA GLY A 51 -3.87 1.31 6.66
C GLY A 51 -4.68 0.02 6.68
N ILE A 52 -5.05 -0.45 7.87
CA ILE A 52 -5.88 -1.65 8.06
C ILE A 52 -7.26 -1.45 7.40
N PHE A 53 -7.92 -0.35 7.68
CA PHE A 53 -9.23 -0.03 7.12
C PHE A 53 -9.19 0.05 5.59
N SER A 54 -8.22 0.77 5.04
CA SER A 54 -8.06 0.93 3.59
C SER A 54 -7.78 -0.41 2.90
N TYR A 55 -6.92 -1.25 3.47
CA TYR A 55 -6.58 -2.55 2.90
C TYR A 55 -7.73 -3.55 3.00
N VAL A 56 -8.35 -3.66 4.18
CA VAL A 56 -9.38 -4.68 4.41
C VAL A 56 -10.70 -4.25 3.81
N ILE A 57 -11.21 -3.08 4.17
CA ILE A 57 -12.56 -2.66 3.78
C ILE A 57 -12.57 -2.09 2.37
N ILE A 58 -11.75 -1.07 2.09
CA ILE A 58 -11.81 -0.38 0.81
C ILE A 58 -11.26 -1.26 -0.30
N TYR A 59 -10.03 -1.77 -0.15
CA TYR A 59 -9.39 -2.55 -1.20
C TYR A 59 -9.98 -3.97 -1.30
N THR A 60 -9.95 -4.76 -0.22
CA THR A 60 -10.25 -6.21 -0.30
C THR A 60 -11.74 -6.48 -0.43
N VAL A 61 -12.59 -5.85 0.40
CA VAL A 61 -14.03 -6.11 0.40
C VAL A 61 -14.74 -5.37 -0.72
N TRP A 62 -14.42 -4.10 -0.92
CA TRP A 62 -15.19 -3.26 -1.83
C TRP A 62 -14.63 -3.24 -3.26
N LEU A 63 -13.36 -2.86 -3.47
CA LEU A 63 -12.82 -2.52 -4.81
C LEU A 63 -12.25 -3.71 -5.57
N LYS A 64 -11.61 -4.66 -4.90
CA LYS A 64 -10.79 -5.71 -5.54
C LYS A 64 -11.50 -6.49 -6.63
N ARG A 65 -12.81 -6.69 -6.51
CA ARG A 65 -13.62 -7.43 -7.49
C ARG A 65 -14.56 -6.57 -8.31
N ARG A 66 -14.55 -5.25 -8.11
CA ARG A 66 -15.54 -4.35 -8.73
C ARG A 66 -14.93 -3.33 -9.67
N ASN A 67 -13.70 -2.90 -9.43
CA ASN A 67 -13.14 -1.77 -10.16
C ASN A 67 -11.66 -1.97 -10.50
N THR A 68 -11.26 -1.52 -11.69
CA THR A 68 -9.85 -1.50 -12.16
C THR A 68 -8.98 -0.54 -11.36
N SER A 69 -9.57 0.48 -10.72
CA SER A 69 -8.86 1.43 -9.85
C SER A 69 -8.50 0.85 -8.48
N ASN A 70 -8.79 -0.45 -8.25
CA ASN A 70 -8.53 -1.14 -6.99
C ASN A 70 -7.07 -0.96 -6.50
N ILE A 71 -6.09 -1.04 -7.41
CA ILE A 71 -4.67 -0.88 -7.08
C ILE A 71 -4.34 0.57 -6.74
N VAL A 72 -4.86 1.54 -7.50
CA VAL A 72 -4.58 2.96 -7.24
C VAL A 72 -5.11 3.37 -5.87
N ILE A 73 -6.38 3.10 -5.59
CA ILE A 73 -7.00 3.43 -4.30
C ILE A 73 -6.40 2.58 -3.18
N GLY A 74 -6.12 1.29 -3.45
CA GLY A 74 -5.45 0.39 -2.51
C GLY A 74 -4.05 0.85 -2.09
N GLY A 75 -3.38 1.67 -2.91
CA GLY A 75 -2.09 2.30 -2.62
C GLY A 75 -2.08 3.14 -1.33
N ILE A 76 -3.24 3.66 -0.91
CA ILE A 76 -3.40 4.38 0.37
C ILE A 76 -2.94 3.51 1.55
N ALA A 77 -3.19 2.21 1.52
CA ALA A 77 -2.75 1.31 2.59
C ALA A 77 -1.23 1.25 2.74
N GLY A 78 -0.50 1.25 1.60
CA GLY A 78 0.96 1.32 1.60
C GLY A 78 1.49 2.66 2.13
N SER A 79 0.87 3.76 1.70
CA SER A 79 1.19 5.11 2.20
C SER A 79 0.94 5.24 3.69
N ALA A 80 -0.16 4.69 4.19
CA ALA A 80 -0.50 4.72 5.61
C ALA A 80 0.57 4.01 6.47
N ALA A 81 1.16 2.92 5.97
CA ALA A 81 2.28 2.25 6.64
C ALA A 81 3.53 3.14 6.72
N ALA A 82 3.86 3.85 5.62
CA ALA A 82 4.99 4.79 5.60
C ALA A 82 4.73 5.99 6.53
N TRP A 83 3.52 6.55 6.54
CA TRP A 83 3.12 7.62 7.44
C TRP A 83 3.15 7.20 8.91
N ALA A 84 2.70 5.98 9.21
CA ALA A 84 2.79 5.43 10.57
C ALA A 84 4.25 5.33 11.04
N GLY A 85 5.15 4.85 10.17
CA GLY A 85 6.59 4.76 10.46
C GLY A 85 7.23 6.14 10.66
N TRP A 86 6.89 7.12 9.81
CA TRP A 86 7.36 8.50 9.97
C TRP A 86 6.92 9.09 11.31
N ALA A 87 5.63 9.02 11.61
CA ALA A 87 5.08 9.51 12.86
C ALA A 87 5.67 8.80 14.10
N ALA A 88 5.97 7.50 14.00
CA ALA A 88 6.62 6.76 15.07
C ALA A 88 8.03 7.27 15.36
N ALA A 89 8.79 7.62 14.32
CA ALA A 89 10.16 8.09 14.45
C ALA A 89 10.26 9.55 14.89
N THR A 90 9.36 10.42 14.41
CA THR A 90 9.44 11.88 14.61
C THR A 90 8.48 12.42 15.66
N GLY A 91 7.50 11.62 16.09
CA GLY A 91 6.42 12.08 16.99
C GLY A 91 5.36 12.97 16.33
N SER A 92 5.50 13.29 15.03
CA SER A 92 4.66 14.25 14.31
C SER A 92 4.43 13.82 12.87
N MET A 93 3.57 14.56 12.16
CA MET A 93 3.38 14.45 10.72
C MET A 93 3.61 15.82 10.10
N ASP A 94 4.74 15.99 9.45
CA ASP A 94 5.10 17.16 8.69
C ASP A 94 4.94 16.96 7.17
N LEU A 95 5.23 18.01 6.40
CA LEU A 95 5.13 17.96 4.95
C LEU A 95 6.07 16.90 4.36
N LEU A 96 7.27 16.75 4.89
CA LEU A 96 8.25 15.79 4.39
C LEU A 96 7.77 14.35 4.62
N GLY A 97 7.28 14.04 5.83
CA GLY A 97 6.69 12.75 6.14
C GLY A 97 5.49 12.43 5.24
N PHE A 98 4.64 13.44 4.98
CA PHE A 98 3.53 13.27 4.05
C PHE A 98 4.02 12.94 2.64
N LEU A 99 5.01 13.68 2.12
CA LEU A 99 5.59 13.45 0.79
C LEU A 99 6.25 12.08 0.68
N VAL A 100 6.96 11.62 1.71
CA VAL A 100 7.58 10.27 1.73
C VAL A 100 6.51 9.18 1.62
N GLY A 101 5.45 9.26 2.38
CA GLY A 101 4.35 8.29 2.27
C GLY A 101 3.59 8.40 0.94
N PHE A 102 3.44 9.61 0.40
CA PHE A 102 2.81 9.81 -0.91
C PHE A 102 3.66 9.26 -2.06
N LEU A 103 4.99 9.20 -1.92
CA LEU A 103 5.86 8.49 -2.87
C LEU A 103 5.43 7.02 -3.02
N VAL A 104 5.11 6.35 -1.90
CA VAL A 104 4.62 4.97 -1.91
C VAL A 104 3.29 4.86 -2.67
N PHE A 105 2.41 5.86 -2.50
CA PHE A 105 1.15 5.92 -3.25
C PHE A 105 1.37 5.99 -4.76
N VAL A 106 2.24 6.90 -5.20
CA VAL A 106 2.53 7.09 -6.63
C VAL A 106 3.28 5.89 -7.22
N TRP A 107 4.13 5.22 -6.45
CA TRP A 107 4.88 4.03 -6.87
C TRP A 107 4.00 2.78 -7.01
N THR A 108 3.00 2.64 -6.16
CA THR A 108 2.16 1.42 -6.03
C THR A 108 1.54 0.96 -7.36
N PRO A 109 0.92 1.84 -8.20
CA PRO A 109 0.30 1.39 -9.43
C PRO A 109 1.27 0.73 -10.40
N SER A 110 2.42 1.33 -10.68
CA SER A 110 3.42 0.77 -11.59
C SER A 110 3.91 -0.59 -11.11
N HIS A 111 4.22 -0.71 -9.82
CA HIS A 111 4.68 -1.96 -9.21
C HIS A 111 3.64 -3.09 -9.36
N PHE A 112 2.41 -2.84 -8.95
CA PHE A 112 1.37 -3.86 -8.97
C PHE A 112 0.85 -4.19 -10.38
N TRP A 113 0.80 -3.22 -11.29
CA TRP A 113 0.41 -3.50 -12.67
C TRP A 113 1.45 -4.37 -13.37
N CYS A 114 2.75 -4.17 -13.13
CA CYS A 114 3.81 -5.07 -13.62
C CYS A 114 3.62 -6.50 -13.11
N LEU A 115 3.31 -6.69 -11.83
CA LEU A 115 3.01 -8.00 -11.26
C LEU A 115 1.73 -8.61 -11.87
N ALA A 116 0.68 -7.80 -12.02
CA ALA A 116 -0.58 -8.23 -12.60
C ALA A 116 -0.44 -8.67 -14.06
N MET A 117 0.48 -8.06 -14.81
CA MET A 117 0.79 -8.50 -16.19
C MET A 117 1.36 -9.92 -16.24
N LYS A 118 2.20 -10.31 -15.28
CA LYS A 118 2.80 -11.65 -15.22
C LYS A 118 1.79 -12.76 -14.95
N ILE A 119 0.72 -12.45 -14.23
CA ILE A 119 -0.31 -13.43 -13.81
C ILE A 119 -1.71 -13.03 -14.29
N LYS A 120 -1.75 -12.39 -15.48
CA LYS A 120 -2.99 -11.87 -16.08
C LYS A 120 -4.07 -12.95 -16.21
N ASP A 121 -3.69 -14.14 -16.70
CA ASP A 121 -4.64 -15.22 -16.96
C ASP A 121 -5.24 -15.79 -15.67
N GLU A 122 -4.47 -15.86 -14.58
CA GLU A 122 -4.99 -16.24 -13.27
C GLU A 122 -5.99 -15.21 -12.73
N TYR A 123 -5.74 -13.92 -12.95
CA TYR A 123 -6.69 -12.87 -12.57
C TYR A 123 -7.96 -12.92 -13.41
N ALA A 124 -7.85 -13.20 -14.69
CA ALA A 124 -8.99 -13.38 -15.58
C ALA A 124 -9.86 -14.59 -15.13
N GLN A 125 -9.24 -15.75 -14.85
CA GLN A 125 -9.94 -16.93 -14.31
C GLN A 125 -10.60 -16.68 -12.96
N ALA A 126 -10.01 -15.83 -12.12
CA ALA A 126 -10.55 -15.46 -10.82
C ALA A 126 -11.60 -14.34 -10.89
N GLU A 127 -11.91 -13.83 -12.09
CA GLU A 127 -12.85 -12.72 -12.33
C GLU A 127 -12.47 -11.44 -11.54
N VAL A 128 -11.14 -11.18 -11.41
CA VAL A 128 -10.64 -9.97 -10.77
C VAL A 128 -10.29 -8.95 -11.86
N PRO A 129 -10.95 -7.78 -11.92
CA PRO A 129 -10.77 -6.80 -12.99
C PRO A 129 -9.47 -6.00 -12.81
N MET A 130 -8.32 -6.68 -12.89
CA MET A 130 -7.04 -6.00 -12.91
C MET A 130 -6.84 -5.27 -14.22
N LEU A 131 -6.11 -4.16 -14.20
CA LEU A 131 -5.92 -3.31 -15.38
C LEU A 131 -5.50 -4.09 -16.64
N PRO A 132 -4.47 -5.00 -16.61
CA PRO A 132 -4.09 -5.76 -17.80
C PRO A 132 -5.16 -6.76 -18.29
N VAL A 133 -6.08 -7.17 -17.41
CA VAL A 133 -7.21 -8.04 -17.80
C VAL A 133 -8.24 -7.23 -18.60
N VAL A 134 -8.52 -6.00 -18.18
CA VAL A 134 -9.61 -5.18 -18.74
C VAL A 134 -9.18 -4.43 -19.99
N ILE A 135 -8.01 -3.78 -19.98
CA ILE A 135 -7.56 -2.93 -21.09
C ILE A 135 -6.45 -3.55 -21.96
N GLY A 136 -5.96 -4.73 -21.58
CA GLY A 136 -4.92 -5.46 -22.30
C GLY A 136 -3.49 -5.00 -21.97
N MET A 137 -2.52 -5.79 -22.40
CA MET A 137 -1.10 -5.63 -22.05
C MET A 137 -0.49 -4.33 -22.57
N GLN A 138 -0.74 -3.99 -23.84
CA GLN A 138 -0.13 -2.80 -24.47
C GLN A 138 -0.59 -1.49 -23.83
N LYS A 139 -1.89 -1.38 -23.54
CA LYS A 139 -2.41 -0.17 -22.86
C LYS A 139 -1.90 -0.09 -21.43
N THR A 140 -1.86 -1.22 -20.72
CA THR A 140 -1.30 -1.26 -19.34
C THR A 140 0.15 -0.84 -19.32
N SER A 141 0.98 -1.26 -20.29
CA SER A 141 2.38 -0.81 -20.38
C SER A 141 2.51 0.71 -20.55
N LYS A 142 1.61 1.33 -21.34
CA LYS A 142 1.57 2.79 -21.46
C LYS A 142 1.20 3.49 -20.13
N PHE A 143 0.24 2.94 -19.39
CA PHE A 143 -0.11 3.46 -18.05
C PHE A 143 1.06 3.32 -17.07
N ILE A 144 1.77 2.18 -17.08
CA ILE A 144 2.98 1.97 -16.28
C ILE A 144 4.04 3.01 -16.63
N LEU A 145 4.32 3.20 -17.91
CA LEU A 145 5.28 4.19 -18.38
C LEU A 145 4.90 5.61 -17.94
N GLY A 146 3.64 6.02 -18.13
CA GLY A 146 3.15 7.33 -17.71
C GLY A 146 3.30 7.55 -16.21
N ASN A 147 2.94 6.55 -15.40
CA ASN A 147 3.09 6.61 -13.95
C ASN A 147 4.58 6.65 -13.53
N THR A 148 5.45 5.91 -14.21
CA THR A 148 6.89 5.92 -13.95
C THR A 148 7.51 7.29 -14.31
N LEU A 149 7.04 7.92 -15.39
CA LEU A 149 7.47 9.27 -15.76
C LEU A 149 7.05 10.33 -14.72
N ILE A 150 5.94 10.12 -14.00
CA ILE A 150 5.54 10.98 -12.87
C ILE A 150 6.43 10.74 -11.65
N LEU A 151 6.87 9.51 -11.41
CA LEU A 151 7.75 9.17 -10.30
C LEU A 151 9.10 9.91 -10.35
N ILE A 152 9.66 10.11 -11.54
CA ILE A 152 10.97 10.77 -11.72
C ILE A 152 10.97 12.18 -11.13
N PRO A 153 10.12 13.14 -11.62
CA PRO A 153 10.09 14.48 -11.05
C PRO A 153 9.65 14.49 -9.59
N TYR A 154 8.73 13.60 -9.20
CA TYR A 154 8.34 13.50 -7.81
C TYR A 154 9.52 13.13 -6.89
N SER A 155 10.32 12.14 -7.27
CA SER A 155 11.50 11.73 -6.51
C SER A 155 12.56 12.85 -6.45
N LEU A 156 12.74 13.61 -7.53
CA LEU A 156 13.65 14.76 -7.55
C LEU A 156 13.19 15.87 -6.60
N ILE A 157 11.90 16.20 -6.60
CA ILE A 157 11.31 17.17 -5.66
C ILE A 157 11.54 16.71 -4.21
N LEU A 158 11.32 15.42 -3.93
CA LEU A 158 11.53 14.87 -2.60
C LEU A 158 13.00 14.99 -2.15
N VAL A 159 13.95 14.69 -3.04
CA VAL A 159 15.39 14.85 -2.76
C VAL A 159 15.72 16.32 -2.49
N LEU A 160 15.20 17.25 -3.28
CA LEU A 160 15.40 18.68 -3.04
C LEU A 160 14.81 19.13 -1.70
N CYS A 161 13.61 18.67 -1.33
CA CYS A 161 13.03 18.94 -0.03
C CYS A 161 13.90 18.40 1.11
N LEU A 162 14.43 17.18 0.98
CA LEU A 162 15.32 16.57 1.96
C LEU A 162 16.63 17.36 2.13
N LEU A 163 17.23 17.79 1.04
CA LEU A 163 18.47 18.59 1.07
C LEU A 163 18.25 19.97 1.69
N TYR A 164 17.09 20.59 1.44
CA TYR A 164 16.75 21.90 1.98
C TYR A 164 16.38 21.87 3.46
N THR A 165 15.77 20.78 3.93
CA THR A 165 15.35 20.61 5.33
C THR A 165 16.42 19.95 6.21
N SER A 166 17.51 19.44 5.63
CA SER A 166 18.63 18.88 6.38
C SER A 166 19.38 19.99 7.12
N PRO A 167 19.59 19.89 8.44
CA PRO A 167 20.36 20.90 9.17
C PRO A 167 21.77 21.03 8.59
N SER A 168 22.18 22.25 8.33
CA SER A 168 23.52 22.55 7.83
C SER A 168 24.59 22.01 8.80
N PRO A 169 25.75 21.52 8.32
CA PRO A 169 26.88 21.17 9.19
C PRO A 169 27.31 22.31 10.11
N ARG A 170 26.94 23.56 9.83
CA ARG A 170 27.17 24.72 10.71
C ARG A 170 26.22 24.78 11.90
N ASP A 171 24.98 24.28 11.76
CA ASP A 171 23.97 24.28 12.82
C ASP A 171 24.21 23.17 13.84
N GLN A 172 25.09 22.21 13.53
CA GLN A 172 25.47 21.11 14.41
C GLN A 172 26.67 21.44 15.31
N ARG A 173 27.25 22.65 15.22
CA ARG A 173 28.43 23.09 15.98
C ARG A 173 28.11 24.11 17.07
N GLY A 174 26.87 24.26 17.47
CA GLY A 174 26.44 25.10 18.57
C GLY A 174 26.32 24.34 19.88
#